data_c2f49342e92d45ca15c7cc320889fd45
#
_entry.id   c2f49342e92d45ca15c7cc320889fd45
#
_cell.length_a   1.000
_cell.length_b   1.000
_cell.length_c   1.000
_cell.angle_alpha   90.00
_cell.angle_beta   90.00
_cell.angle_gamma   90.00
#
_symmetry.space_group_name_H-M   'P 1'
#
loop_
_entity.id
_entity.type
_entity.pdbx_description
1 polymer ?
#
loop_
_entity_poly.entity_id
_entity_poly.type
_entity_poly.pdbx_seq_one_letter_code
_entity_poly.pdbx_strand_id
1 'polypeptide(L)'
;ATLAEMENPAVGFFGENRFLLAETNMYAAIIALPTKEGNFAFQADYFGYKNYNESQLGIAYARNVGKKLDLGIKFNYYSFRIPGFESPSTVNFEIGVICHFTEKLNGGIHIYNPVGGKLSKTENDKLSSIYSFGLGYEASDNFFVGAEIVKQEDLPVNVNAGVQYNFAKQFFARFGIASQNESPYGGAGVSWKNFRLDISASYHPQLGFSPGLMLIMNLKPKENESY
;
A
#
# COMPACT_ATOMS: atom_id res chain seq x y z
N ALA A 1 5.97 3.54 -7.39
CA ALA A 1 6.01 4.75 -8.22
C ALA A 1 5.54 5.98 -7.42
N THR A 2 4.45 5.92 -6.64
CA THR A 2 3.95 7.04 -5.80
C THR A 2 5.02 7.66 -4.88
N LEU A 3 6.03 6.91 -4.49
CA LEU A 3 7.18 7.42 -3.75
C LEU A 3 7.93 8.53 -4.53
N ALA A 4 7.87 8.54 -5.87
CA ALA A 4 8.53 9.55 -6.69
C ALA A 4 7.99 10.97 -6.48
N GLU A 5 6.72 11.09 -6.09
CA GLU A 5 6.03 12.37 -5.85
C GLU A 5 6.29 12.95 -4.45
N MET A 6 7.01 12.22 -3.58
CA MET A 6 7.26 12.71 -2.22
C MET A 6 8.34 13.81 -2.21
N GLU A 7 8.00 14.93 -1.59
CA GLU A 7 8.89 16.09 -1.45
C GLU A 7 9.54 16.18 -0.07
N ASN A 8 8.89 15.62 0.95
CA ASN A 8 9.36 15.69 2.33
C ASN A 8 9.62 14.30 2.91
N PRO A 9 10.65 14.15 3.76
CA PRO A 9 10.88 12.90 4.46
C PRO A 9 9.72 12.62 5.42
N ALA A 10 9.29 11.36 5.46
CA ALA A 10 8.17 10.95 6.27
C ALA A 10 8.38 9.56 6.89
N VAL A 11 7.72 9.34 8.01
CA VAL A 11 7.60 8.04 8.67
C VAL A 11 6.13 7.68 8.75
N GLY A 12 5.80 6.44 8.43
CA GLY A 12 4.44 5.92 8.49
C GLY A 12 4.37 4.63 9.30
N PHE A 13 3.27 4.47 10.03
CA PHE A 13 2.91 3.24 10.75
C PHE A 13 1.49 2.86 10.39
N PHE A 14 1.27 1.58 10.18
CA PHE A 14 -0.03 1.00 9.90
C PHE A 14 -0.25 -0.22 10.78
N GLY A 15 -1.47 -0.40 11.28
CA GLY A 15 -1.91 -1.59 11.98
C GLY A 15 -3.33 -1.94 11.58
N GLU A 16 -3.59 -3.22 11.34
CA GLU A 16 -4.91 -3.76 11.03
C GLU A 16 -5.14 -5.05 11.84
N ASN A 17 -6.31 -5.13 12.44
CA ASN A 17 -6.76 -6.39 13.05
C ASN A 17 -7.80 -7.02 12.12
N ARG A 18 -7.35 -7.98 11.28
CA ARG A 18 -8.23 -8.62 10.31
C ARG A 18 -9.24 -9.50 11.02
N PHE A 19 -10.52 -9.29 10.68
CA PHE A 19 -11.65 -10.07 11.20
C PHE A 19 -11.78 -10.06 12.73
N LEU A 20 -11.19 -9.06 13.40
CA LEU A 20 -11.11 -8.99 14.87
C LEU A 20 -10.44 -10.22 15.51
N LEU A 21 -9.57 -10.91 14.79
CA LEU A 21 -8.81 -12.07 15.26
C LEU A 21 -7.36 -11.66 15.54
N ALA A 22 -6.86 -11.96 16.75
CA ALA A 22 -5.50 -11.62 17.15
C ALA A 22 -4.42 -12.33 16.30
N GLU A 23 -4.75 -13.48 15.73
CA GLU A 23 -3.91 -14.30 14.87
C GLU A 23 -3.69 -13.70 13.48
N THR A 24 -4.52 -12.76 13.06
CA THR A 24 -4.49 -12.15 11.73
C THR A 24 -4.11 -10.67 11.77
N ASN A 25 -3.41 -10.24 12.82
CA ASN A 25 -2.88 -8.89 12.92
C ASN A 25 -1.85 -8.62 11.84
N MET A 26 -1.93 -7.43 11.26
CA MET A 26 -0.94 -6.91 10.31
C MET A 26 -0.39 -5.58 10.81
N TYR A 27 0.92 -5.42 10.72
CA TYR A 27 1.63 -4.18 11.06
C TYR A 27 2.58 -3.83 9.94
N ALA A 28 2.70 -2.54 9.65
CA ALA A 28 3.69 -2.03 8.71
C ALA A 28 4.32 -0.76 9.24
N ALA A 29 5.61 -0.58 8.94
CA ALA A 29 6.34 0.65 9.18
C ALA A 29 7.11 1.03 7.92
N ILE A 30 7.14 2.32 7.59
CA ILE A 30 7.86 2.85 6.45
C ILE A 30 8.60 4.13 6.80
N ILE A 31 9.80 4.28 6.25
CA ILE A 31 10.55 5.54 6.26
C ILE A 31 10.80 5.91 4.80
N ALA A 32 10.42 7.10 4.41
CA ALA A 32 10.64 7.63 3.06
C ALA A 32 11.55 8.86 3.11
N LEU A 33 12.54 8.86 2.23
CA LEU A 33 13.63 9.84 2.19
C LEU A 33 13.76 10.40 0.76
N PRO A 34 13.14 11.54 0.47
CA PRO A 34 13.32 12.22 -0.81
C PRO A 34 14.75 12.74 -0.96
N THR A 35 15.28 12.61 -2.17
CA THR A 35 16.59 13.17 -2.58
C THR A 35 16.48 13.85 -3.94
N LYS A 36 17.51 14.58 -4.35
CA LYS A 36 17.55 15.25 -5.67
C LYS A 36 17.58 14.25 -6.84
N GLU A 37 18.13 13.06 -6.62
CA GLU A 37 18.33 12.05 -7.66
C GLU A 37 17.18 11.03 -7.74
N GLY A 38 16.23 11.12 -6.80
CA GLY A 38 15.10 10.22 -6.64
C GLY A 38 14.85 9.90 -5.17
N ASN A 39 13.79 9.20 -4.87
CA ASN A 39 13.31 8.97 -3.53
C ASN A 39 13.55 7.54 -3.09
N PHE A 40 14.02 7.36 -1.86
CA PHE A 40 14.25 6.06 -1.25
C PHE A 40 13.22 5.79 -0.17
N ALA A 41 12.88 4.51 0.05
CA ALA A 41 12.10 4.10 1.21
C ALA A 41 12.60 2.76 1.76
N PHE A 42 12.43 2.60 3.08
CA PHE A 42 12.61 1.36 3.80
C PHE A 42 11.27 0.98 4.41
N GLN A 43 10.86 -0.26 4.24
CA GLN A 43 9.59 -0.77 4.74
C GLN A 43 9.82 -2.08 5.49
N ALA A 44 9.09 -2.25 6.59
CA ALA A 44 9.00 -3.49 7.33
C ALA A 44 7.53 -3.84 7.53
N ASP A 45 7.15 -5.06 7.17
CA ASP A 45 5.81 -5.60 7.31
C ASP A 45 5.86 -6.84 8.18
N TYR A 46 4.83 -7.03 8.99
CA TYR A 46 4.62 -8.19 9.83
C TYR A 46 3.15 -8.60 9.78
N PHE A 47 2.89 -9.88 9.60
CA PHE A 47 1.55 -10.47 9.64
C PHE A 47 1.56 -11.70 10.55
N GLY A 48 0.48 -11.89 11.31
CA GLY A 48 0.25 -13.11 12.08
C GLY A 48 0.56 -12.98 13.58
N TYR A 49 0.97 -14.10 14.18
CA TYR A 49 1.20 -14.23 15.62
C TYR A 49 2.36 -15.19 15.92
N LYS A 50 2.62 -15.50 17.20
CA LYS A 50 3.81 -16.29 17.63
C LYS A 50 3.93 -17.69 16.99
N ASN A 51 2.81 -18.33 16.61
CA ASN A 51 2.81 -19.70 16.05
C ASN A 51 2.73 -19.71 14.51
N TYR A 52 2.44 -18.58 13.88
CA TYR A 52 2.54 -18.37 12.44
C TYR A 52 2.76 -16.90 12.17
N ASN A 53 3.86 -16.55 11.56
CA ASN A 53 4.06 -15.17 11.13
C ASN A 53 4.82 -15.07 9.81
N GLU A 54 4.51 -14.00 9.11
CA GLU A 54 5.17 -13.57 7.89
C GLU A 54 5.84 -12.23 8.15
N SER A 55 7.04 -12.04 7.64
CA SER A 55 7.78 -10.80 7.74
C SER A 55 8.37 -10.43 6.40
N GLN A 56 8.27 -9.16 6.05
CA GLN A 56 8.87 -8.63 4.82
C GLN A 56 9.65 -7.36 5.13
N LEU A 57 10.89 -7.31 4.65
CA LEU A 57 11.73 -6.10 4.68
C LEU A 57 11.97 -5.65 3.26
N GLY A 58 11.68 -4.38 2.97
CA GLY A 58 11.76 -3.82 1.63
C GLY A 58 12.62 -2.57 1.55
N ILE A 59 13.36 -2.44 0.45
CA ILE A 59 14.06 -1.22 0.06
C ILE A 59 13.52 -0.79 -1.29
N ALA A 60 13.01 0.44 -1.37
CA ALA A 60 12.44 1.00 -2.58
C ALA A 60 13.22 2.21 -3.08
N TYR A 61 13.24 2.36 -4.39
CA TYR A 61 13.69 3.55 -5.09
C TYR A 61 12.66 3.96 -6.12
N ALA A 62 12.37 5.26 -6.22
CA ALA A 62 11.48 5.79 -7.23
C ALA A 62 11.92 7.19 -7.68
N ARG A 63 11.62 7.51 -8.93
CA ARG A 63 11.91 8.83 -9.50
C ARG A 63 10.92 9.22 -10.58
N ASN A 64 10.78 10.53 -10.77
CA ASN A 64 10.08 11.08 -11.92
C ASN A 64 10.96 10.98 -13.18
N VAL A 65 10.37 10.56 -14.28
CA VAL A 65 11.00 10.52 -15.61
C VAL A 65 10.25 11.50 -16.52
N GLY A 66 10.75 12.71 -16.53
CA GLY A 66 10.04 13.83 -17.14
C GLY A 66 8.80 14.24 -16.33
N LYS A 67 7.80 14.85 -17.01
CA LYS A 67 6.61 15.39 -16.36
C LYS A 67 5.41 14.44 -16.32
N LYS A 68 5.53 13.27 -16.95
CA LYS A 68 4.38 12.40 -17.22
C LYS A 68 4.56 10.96 -16.74
N LEU A 69 5.72 10.62 -16.20
CA LEU A 69 6.01 9.24 -15.87
C LEU A 69 6.77 9.16 -14.55
N ASP A 70 6.28 8.32 -13.64
CA ASP A 70 6.94 7.96 -12.41
C ASP A 70 7.28 6.48 -12.43
N LEU A 71 8.51 6.16 -12.14
CA LEU A 71 9.00 4.79 -12.06
C LEU A 71 9.39 4.46 -10.63
N GLY A 72 9.14 3.22 -10.23
CA GLY A 72 9.57 2.70 -8.94
C GLY A 72 9.94 1.24 -9.00
N ILE A 73 10.94 0.87 -8.23
CA ILE A 73 11.34 -0.51 -7.98
C ILE A 73 11.50 -0.72 -6.49
N LYS A 74 11.14 -1.91 -6.01
CA LYS A 74 11.33 -2.29 -4.61
C LYS A 74 11.86 -3.72 -4.56
N PHE A 75 12.86 -3.96 -3.72
CA PHE A 75 13.40 -5.27 -3.41
C PHE A 75 12.95 -5.67 -2.02
N ASN A 76 12.46 -6.87 -1.87
CA ASN A 76 11.95 -7.41 -0.62
C ASN A 76 12.68 -8.68 -0.24
N TYR A 77 13.00 -8.79 1.04
CA TYR A 77 13.31 -10.04 1.71
C TYR A 77 12.04 -10.49 2.44
N TYR A 78 11.48 -11.61 2.05
CA TYR A 78 10.28 -12.21 2.64
C TYR A 78 10.65 -13.48 3.38
N SER A 79 10.08 -13.69 4.55
CA SER A 79 10.21 -14.93 5.32
C SER A 79 8.90 -15.24 6.04
N PHE A 80 8.61 -16.52 6.20
CA PHE A 80 7.56 -16.93 7.12
C PHE A 80 8.10 -17.94 8.14
N ARG A 81 7.44 -18.02 9.28
CA ARG A 81 7.87 -18.85 10.39
C ARG A 81 6.69 -19.60 10.99
N ILE A 82 6.89 -20.92 11.14
CA ILE A 82 6.04 -21.83 11.92
C ILE A 82 6.97 -22.54 12.92
N PRO A 83 6.78 -22.39 14.26
CA PRO A 83 7.61 -23.07 15.25
C PRO A 83 7.61 -24.58 15.05
N GLY A 84 8.78 -25.19 15.05
CA GLY A 84 8.95 -26.64 14.82
C GLY A 84 9.11 -27.05 13.36
N PHE A 85 9.01 -26.10 12.41
CA PHE A 85 9.26 -26.31 10.99
C PHE A 85 10.41 -25.43 10.50
N GLU A 86 10.93 -25.73 9.31
CA GLU A 86 11.87 -24.83 8.64
C GLU A 86 11.21 -23.47 8.39
N SER A 87 11.99 -22.41 8.49
CA SER A 87 11.53 -21.04 8.23
C SER A 87 12.02 -20.62 6.83
N PRO A 88 11.24 -20.88 5.77
CA PRO A 88 11.64 -20.53 4.42
C PRO A 88 11.67 -19.01 4.23
N SER A 89 12.57 -18.59 3.36
CA SER A 89 12.71 -17.18 2.96
C SER A 89 13.04 -17.05 1.48
N THR A 90 12.64 -15.94 0.91
CA THR A 90 12.91 -15.63 -0.49
C THR A 90 13.14 -14.15 -0.70
N VAL A 91 13.79 -13.80 -1.80
CA VAL A 91 13.89 -12.42 -2.27
C VAL A 91 12.97 -12.27 -3.47
N ASN A 92 12.19 -11.20 -3.47
CA ASN A 92 11.38 -10.81 -4.59
C ASN A 92 11.55 -9.33 -4.90
N PHE A 93 10.99 -8.88 -6.02
CA PHE A 93 10.98 -7.46 -6.34
C PHE A 93 9.60 -7.02 -6.87
N GLU A 94 9.39 -5.73 -6.82
CA GLU A 94 8.20 -5.05 -7.31
C GLU A 94 8.59 -3.98 -8.31
N ILE A 95 7.74 -3.77 -9.30
CA ILE A 95 7.86 -2.67 -10.26
C ILE A 95 6.55 -1.89 -10.25
N GLY A 96 6.66 -0.57 -10.21
CA GLY A 96 5.53 0.33 -10.30
C GLY A 96 5.78 1.42 -11.35
N VAL A 97 4.72 1.74 -12.09
CA VAL A 97 4.72 2.83 -13.08
C VAL A 97 3.46 3.65 -12.87
N ILE A 98 3.59 4.99 -12.87
CA ILE A 98 2.45 5.90 -12.93
C ILE A 98 2.62 6.76 -14.17
N CYS A 99 1.55 6.89 -14.93
CA CYS A 99 1.44 7.76 -16.11
C CYS A 99 0.45 8.88 -15.83
N HIS A 100 0.90 10.13 -15.89
CA HIS A 100 0.07 11.32 -15.77
C HIS A 100 -0.47 11.68 -17.16
N PHE A 101 -1.68 11.21 -17.52
CA PHE A 101 -2.30 11.48 -18.81
C PHE A 101 -2.72 12.93 -18.95
N THR A 102 -3.28 13.48 -17.87
CA THR A 102 -3.64 14.90 -17.71
C THR A 102 -3.33 15.31 -16.27
N GLU A 103 -3.54 16.58 -15.93
CA GLU A 103 -3.45 17.08 -14.55
C GLU A 103 -4.46 16.40 -13.59
N LYS A 104 -5.52 15.80 -14.13
CA LYS A 104 -6.61 15.17 -13.37
C LYS A 104 -6.70 13.66 -13.53
N LEU A 105 -6.10 13.09 -14.57
CA LEU A 105 -6.22 11.67 -14.90
C LEU A 105 -4.85 11.00 -14.85
N ASN A 106 -4.73 10.05 -13.95
CA ASN A 106 -3.54 9.22 -13.76
C ASN A 106 -3.87 7.75 -14.00
N GLY A 107 -2.93 7.01 -14.55
CA GLY A 107 -3.00 5.55 -14.64
C GLY A 107 -1.77 4.92 -14.03
N GLY A 108 -1.95 3.77 -13.39
CA GLY A 108 -0.86 3.07 -12.72
C GLY A 108 -0.83 1.58 -13.05
N ILE A 109 0.38 1.04 -13.10
CA ILE A 109 0.66 -0.40 -13.18
C ILE A 109 1.56 -0.76 -12.01
N HIS A 110 1.24 -1.84 -11.32
CA HIS A 110 2.08 -2.41 -10.28
C HIS A 110 2.18 -3.92 -10.48
N ILE A 111 3.40 -4.44 -10.38
CA ILE A 111 3.69 -5.86 -10.48
C ILE A 111 4.51 -6.26 -9.26
N TYR A 112 3.97 -7.16 -8.47
CA TYR A 112 4.64 -7.78 -7.33
C TYR A 112 5.14 -9.16 -7.73
N ASN A 113 6.39 -9.47 -7.42
CA ASN A 113 7.03 -10.77 -7.61
C ASN A 113 6.89 -11.36 -9.04
N PRO A 114 7.27 -10.64 -10.11
CA PRO A 114 7.07 -11.10 -11.49
C PRO A 114 7.80 -12.40 -11.86
N VAL A 115 8.79 -12.82 -11.07
CA VAL A 115 9.61 -14.03 -11.34
C VAL A 115 9.20 -15.25 -10.53
N GLY A 116 8.18 -15.12 -9.63
CA GLY A 116 7.71 -16.25 -8.82
C GLY A 116 8.79 -16.80 -7.89
N GLY A 117 9.25 -15.99 -6.92
CA GLY A 117 10.28 -16.42 -5.95
C GLY A 117 9.88 -17.70 -5.22
N LYS A 118 10.73 -18.73 -5.25
CA LYS A 118 10.48 -20.01 -4.58
C LYS A 118 10.69 -19.88 -3.07
N LEU A 119 9.76 -20.39 -2.28
CA LEU A 119 9.84 -20.44 -0.83
C LEU A 119 10.54 -21.69 -0.33
N SER A 120 10.48 -22.81 -1.07
CA SER A 120 11.12 -24.06 -0.75
C SER A 120 11.99 -24.55 -1.90
N LYS A 121 13.08 -25.29 -1.56
CA LYS A 121 13.93 -25.96 -2.56
C LYS A 121 13.35 -27.31 -3.03
N THR A 122 12.50 -27.90 -2.22
CA THR A 122 11.98 -29.27 -2.39
C THR A 122 10.52 -29.32 -2.82
N GLU A 123 9.76 -28.30 -2.54
CA GLU A 123 8.35 -28.17 -2.91
C GLU A 123 8.15 -27.03 -3.92
N ASN A 124 7.11 -27.14 -4.74
CA ASN A 124 6.78 -26.11 -5.73
C ASN A 124 6.13 -24.85 -5.11
N ASP A 125 6.34 -24.67 -3.81
CA ASP A 125 5.83 -23.50 -3.09
C ASP A 125 6.55 -22.25 -3.55
N LYS A 126 5.79 -21.36 -4.14
CA LYS A 126 6.25 -20.06 -4.63
C LYS A 126 5.40 -18.93 -4.07
N LEU A 127 6.03 -17.79 -3.93
CA LEU A 127 5.32 -16.56 -3.63
C LEU A 127 4.51 -16.14 -4.86
N SER A 128 3.20 -15.95 -4.71
CA SER A 128 2.32 -15.58 -5.83
C SER A 128 2.70 -14.27 -6.48
N SER A 129 2.57 -14.19 -7.79
CA SER A 129 2.70 -12.93 -8.53
C SER A 129 1.38 -12.17 -8.50
N ILE A 130 1.44 -10.84 -8.36
CA ILE A 130 0.28 -9.95 -8.36
C ILE A 130 0.48 -8.87 -9.40
N TYR A 131 -0.52 -8.68 -10.23
CA TYR A 131 -0.58 -7.67 -11.29
C TYR A 131 -1.75 -6.73 -11.01
N SER A 132 -1.47 -5.44 -10.92
CA SER A 132 -2.47 -4.40 -10.70
C SER A 132 -2.43 -3.37 -11.82
N PHE A 133 -3.59 -2.95 -12.27
CA PHE A 133 -3.79 -1.81 -13.16
C PHE A 133 -4.87 -0.92 -12.60
N GLY A 134 -4.58 0.36 -12.42
CA GLY A 134 -5.51 1.33 -11.83
C GLY A 134 -5.62 2.62 -12.64
N LEU A 135 -6.76 3.26 -12.50
CA LEU A 135 -7.03 4.62 -12.99
C LEU A 135 -7.53 5.47 -11.83
N GLY A 136 -7.05 6.69 -11.74
CA GLY A 136 -7.45 7.68 -10.76
C GLY A 136 -7.82 9.00 -11.45
N TYR A 137 -8.95 9.59 -11.05
CA TYR A 137 -9.46 10.81 -11.60
C TYR A 137 -9.81 11.83 -10.51
N GLU A 138 -9.17 12.99 -10.55
CA GLU A 138 -9.46 14.16 -9.73
C GLU A 138 -10.66 14.91 -10.34
N ALA A 139 -11.89 14.53 -9.96
CA ALA A 139 -13.10 15.15 -10.50
C ALA A 139 -13.21 16.62 -10.08
N SER A 140 -12.73 16.96 -8.90
CA SER A 140 -12.53 18.33 -8.40
C SER A 140 -11.41 18.36 -7.37
N ASP A 141 -11.04 19.54 -6.87
CA ASP A 141 -10.02 19.72 -5.83
C ASP A 141 -10.35 18.95 -4.53
N ASN A 142 -11.62 18.59 -4.34
CA ASN A 142 -12.08 17.89 -3.15
C ASN A 142 -12.58 16.47 -3.41
N PHE A 143 -12.71 16.04 -4.66
CA PHE A 143 -13.33 14.76 -5.01
C PHE A 143 -12.48 13.94 -5.96
N PHE A 144 -12.06 12.78 -5.48
CA PHE A 144 -11.29 11.78 -6.23
C PHE A 144 -12.10 10.51 -6.42
N VAL A 145 -11.98 9.92 -7.61
CA VAL A 145 -12.54 8.62 -7.98
C VAL A 145 -11.41 7.72 -8.46
N GLY A 146 -11.38 6.48 -8.01
CA GLY A 146 -10.40 5.50 -8.47
C GLY A 146 -11.02 4.13 -8.74
N ALA A 147 -10.44 3.42 -9.69
CA ALA A 147 -10.74 2.03 -9.94
C ALA A 147 -9.46 1.26 -10.24
N GLU A 148 -9.40 0.00 -9.83
CA GLU A 148 -8.25 -0.87 -9.97
C GLU A 148 -8.71 -2.29 -10.32
N ILE A 149 -7.97 -2.94 -11.20
CA ILE A 149 -8.08 -4.35 -11.50
C ILE A 149 -6.86 -5.04 -10.92
N VAL A 150 -7.07 -6.07 -10.10
CA VAL A 150 -6.01 -6.86 -9.47
C VAL A 150 -6.14 -8.32 -9.90
N LYS A 151 -5.05 -8.88 -10.40
CA LYS A 151 -4.92 -10.31 -10.71
C LYS A 151 -3.78 -10.89 -9.90
N GLN A 152 -4.12 -11.71 -8.92
CA GLN A 152 -3.18 -12.62 -8.26
C GLN A 152 -3.19 -13.96 -9.01
N GLU A 153 -2.03 -14.60 -9.13
CA GLU A 153 -1.79 -15.74 -10.05
C GLU A 153 -2.89 -16.79 -10.01
N ASP A 154 -3.21 -17.34 -8.85
CA ASP A 154 -4.16 -18.46 -8.70
C ASP A 154 -5.58 -18.03 -8.26
N LEU A 155 -5.84 -16.72 -8.15
CA LEU A 155 -7.13 -16.19 -7.72
C LEU A 155 -7.90 -15.58 -8.90
N PRO A 156 -9.24 -15.49 -8.79
CA PRO A 156 -10.04 -14.72 -9.74
C PRO A 156 -9.58 -13.26 -9.83
N VAL A 157 -9.92 -12.59 -10.93
CA VAL A 157 -9.70 -11.15 -11.06
C VAL A 157 -10.56 -10.42 -10.03
N ASN A 158 -9.95 -9.50 -9.31
CA ASN A 158 -10.62 -8.60 -8.39
C ASN A 158 -10.68 -7.19 -8.99
N VAL A 159 -11.82 -6.54 -8.88
CA VAL A 159 -12.02 -5.13 -9.27
C VAL A 159 -12.35 -4.34 -8.01
N ASN A 160 -11.55 -3.33 -7.75
CA ASN A 160 -11.75 -2.38 -6.67
C ASN A 160 -12.20 -1.05 -7.25
N ALA A 161 -13.18 -0.40 -6.64
CA ALA A 161 -13.58 0.95 -6.98
C ALA A 161 -13.80 1.75 -5.69
N GLY A 162 -13.46 3.02 -5.72
CA GLY A 162 -13.61 3.86 -4.55
C GLY A 162 -13.61 5.35 -4.86
N VAL A 163 -14.07 6.09 -3.88
CA VAL A 163 -14.13 7.55 -3.89
C VAL A 163 -13.51 8.10 -2.63
N GLN A 164 -12.95 9.31 -2.72
CA GLN A 164 -12.51 10.09 -1.57
C GLN A 164 -13.08 11.50 -1.70
N TYR A 165 -13.55 12.02 -0.59
CA TYR A 165 -14.03 13.41 -0.48
C TYR A 165 -13.32 14.12 0.66
N ASN A 166 -12.73 15.28 0.34
CA ASN A 166 -12.09 16.19 1.28
C ASN A 166 -13.11 17.27 1.66
N PHE A 167 -13.75 17.13 2.81
CA PHE A 167 -14.83 18.06 3.22
C PHE A 167 -14.35 19.25 4.08
N ALA A 168 -13.06 19.29 4.37
CA ALA A 168 -12.35 20.47 4.85
C ALA A 168 -10.86 20.29 4.48
N LYS A 169 -10.05 21.34 4.52
CA LYS A 169 -8.60 21.24 4.23
C LYS A 169 -7.87 20.15 5.05
N GLN A 170 -8.45 19.75 6.18
CA GLN A 170 -7.85 18.82 7.13
C GLN A 170 -8.54 17.45 7.19
N PHE A 171 -9.81 17.33 6.80
CA PHE A 171 -10.59 16.12 6.95
C PHE A 171 -10.95 15.51 5.61
N PHE A 172 -10.91 14.21 5.55
CA PHE A 172 -11.38 13.45 4.39
C PHE A 172 -12.11 12.18 4.82
N ALA A 173 -12.98 11.71 3.95
CA ALA A 173 -13.60 10.40 4.04
C ALA A 173 -13.42 9.67 2.72
N ARG A 174 -13.34 8.34 2.81
CA ARG A 174 -13.24 7.47 1.64
C ARG A 174 -14.16 6.28 1.80
N PHE A 175 -14.68 5.82 0.68
CA PHE A 175 -15.51 4.64 0.59
C PHE A 175 -15.18 3.88 -0.69
N GLY A 176 -15.27 2.56 -0.65
CA GLY A 176 -15.03 1.72 -1.81
C GLY A 176 -15.61 0.32 -1.65
N ILE A 177 -15.54 -0.42 -2.73
CA ILE A 177 -16.00 -1.80 -2.81
C ILE A 177 -14.97 -2.63 -3.58
N ALA A 178 -14.74 -3.85 -3.11
CA ALA A 178 -13.98 -4.88 -3.79
C ALA A 178 -14.92 -5.96 -4.32
N SER A 179 -14.77 -6.34 -5.59
CA SER A 179 -15.61 -7.38 -6.21
C SER A 179 -15.35 -8.77 -5.64
N GLN A 180 -14.11 -9.00 -5.19
CA GLN A 180 -13.79 -10.23 -4.47
C GLN A 180 -14.47 -10.18 -3.10
N ASN A 181 -15.32 -11.17 -2.84
CA ASN A 181 -16.11 -11.31 -1.62
C ASN A 181 -17.11 -10.16 -1.36
N GLU A 182 -17.43 -9.33 -2.36
CA GLU A 182 -18.38 -8.21 -2.23
C GLU A 182 -18.11 -7.36 -0.98
N SER A 183 -16.83 -7.06 -0.74
CA SER A 183 -16.36 -6.45 0.51
C SER A 183 -16.35 -4.93 0.40
N PRO A 184 -17.27 -4.21 1.08
CA PRO A 184 -17.18 -2.78 1.23
C PRO A 184 -16.05 -2.41 2.19
N TYR A 185 -15.40 -1.28 1.92
CA TYR A 185 -14.41 -0.70 2.80
C TYR A 185 -14.58 0.82 2.86
N GLY A 186 -14.18 1.39 3.97
CA GLY A 186 -14.25 2.83 4.13
C GLY A 186 -13.30 3.32 5.22
N GLY A 187 -13.20 4.63 5.30
CA GLY A 187 -12.35 5.25 6.30
C GLY A 187 -12.50 6.76 6.32
N ALA A 188 -11.96 7.34 7.35
CA ALA A 188 -11.85 8.78 7.50
C ALA A 188 -10.49 9.13 8.07
N GLY A 189 -10.04 10.35 7.82
CA GLY A 189 -8.76 10.78 8.34
C GLY A 189 -8.71 12.28 8.55
N VAL A 190 -7.68 12.67 9.30
CA VAL A 190 -7.37 14.05 9.59
C VAL A 190 -5.88 14.30 9.33
N SER A 191 -5.61 15.41 8.65
CA SER A 191 -4.25 15.93 8.46
C SER A 191 -4.10 17.20 9.28
N TRP A 192 -3.16 17.19 10.24
CA TRP A 192 -2.91 18.35 11.09
C TRP A 192 -1.41 18.62 11.20
N LYS A 193 -0.99 19.77 10.69
CA LYS A 193 0.44 20.12 10.60
C LYS A 193 1.24 19.02 9.92
N ASN A 194 2.12 18.37 10.66
CA ASN A 194 3.01 17.32 10.18
C ASN A 194 2.43 15.90 10.32
N PHE A 195 1.27 15.77 10.94
CA PHE A 195 0.67 14.48 11.23
C PHE A 195 -0.55 14.24 10.34
N ARG A 196 -0.72 13.00 9.95
CA ARG A 196 -1.95 12.48 9.36
C ARG A 196 -2.34 11.21 10.09
N LEU A 197 -3.58 11.16 10.53
CA LEU A 197 -4.19 10.00 11.17
C LEU A 197 -5.36 9.53 10.32
N ASP A 198 -5.36 8.26 9.94
CA ASP A 198 -6.43 7.62 9.20
C ASP A 198 -6.98 6.45 10.02
N ILE A 199 -8.29 6.33 10.10
CA ILE A 199 -8.99 5.14 10.56
C ILE A 199 -9.70 4.50 9.37
N SER A 200 -9.68 3.19 9.28
CA SER A 200 -10.32 2.43 8.21
C SER A 200 -11.01 1.19 8.75
N ALA A 201 -11.96 0.69 8.00
CA ALA A 201 -12.54 -0.63 8.23
C ALA A 201 -12.94 -1.24 6.89
N SER A 202 -12.80 -2.56 6.78
CA SER A 202 -13.40 -3.36 5.73
C SER A 202 -14.35 -4.39 6.33
N TYR A 203 -15.29 -4.84 5.55
CA TYR A 203 -16.26 -5.86 5.97
C TYR A 203 -16.24 -7.03 5.01
N HIS A 204 -16.03 -8.22 5.54
CA HIS A 204 -16.13 -9.47 4.79
C HIS A 204 -17.43 -10.20 5.19
N PRO A 205 -18.29 -10.61 4.24
CA PRO A 205 -19.61 -11.17 4.56
C PRO A 205 -19.60 -12.37 5.51
N GLN A 206 -18.55 -13.18 5.47
CA GLN A 206 -18.43 -14.39 6.30
C GLN A 206 -17.51 -14.22 7.51
N LEU A 207 -16.53 -13.33 7.45
CA LEU A 207 -15.47 -13.19 8.46
C LEU A 207 -15.63 -11.94 9.34
N GLY A 208 -16.49 -10.98 8.93
CA GLY A 208 -16.75 -9.78 9.71
C GLY A 208 -15.82 -8.60 9.42
N PHE A 209 -15.64 -7.75 10.41
CA PHE A 209 -14.92 -6.48 10.28
C PHE A 209 -13.43 -6.61 10.47
N SER A 210 -12.70 -5.76 9.74
CA SER A 210 -11.25 -5.59 9.84
C SER A 210 -10.94 -4.10 10.05
N PRO A 211 -10.85 -3.63 11.30
CA PRO A 211 -10.46 -2.25 11.59
C PRO A 211 -8.96 -2.03 11.38
N GLY A 212 -8.61 -0.85 10.87
CA GLY A 212 -7.23 -0.42 10.64
C GLY A 212 -6.98 1.01 11.09
N LEU A 213 -5.73 1.29 11.43
CA LEU A 213 -5.22 2.59 11.84
C LEU A 213 -3.92 2.89 11.09
N MET A 214 -3.79 4.11 10.57
CA MET A 214 -2.54 4.58 9.96
C MET A 214 -2.15 5.94 10.55
N LEU A 215 -0.89 6.08 10.91
CA LEU A 215 -0.27 7.33 11.33
C LEU A 215 0.88 7.66 10.38
N ILE A 216 0.89 8.86 9.83
CA ILE A 216 2.00 9.39 9.03
C ILE A 216 2.50 10.67 9.70
N MET A 217 3.82 10.79 9.79
CA MET A 217 4.51 11.97 10.30
C MET A 217 5.51 12.48 9.26
N ASN A 218 5.32 13.70 8.77
CA ASN A 218 6.28 14.41 7.96
C ASN A 218 7.39 14.98 8.85
N LEU A 219 8.64 14.69 8.55
CA LEU A 219 9.79 15.06 9.40
C LEU A 219 10.25 16.51 9.18
N LYS A 220 9.84 17.14 8.07
CA LYS A 220 9.99 18.58 7.88
C LYS A 220 8.67 19.30 8.13
N PRO A 221 8.66 20.39 8.89
CA PRO A 221 7.46 21.21 9.02
C PRO A 221 7.02 21.68 7.64
N LYS A 222 5.71 21.64 7.34
CA LYS A 222 5.17 22.47 6.25
C LYS A 222 5.52 23.91 6.59
N GLU A 223 6.24 24.59 5.71
CA GLU A 223 6.36 26.06 5.82
C GLU A 223 4.93 26.59 5.91
N ASN A 224 4.66 27.35 6.97
CA ASN A 224 3.36 27.95 7.19
C ASN A 224 3.03 28.80 5.97
N GLU A 225 2.06 28.37 5.15
CA GLU A 225 1.33 29.33 4.34
C GLU A 225 0.73 30.32 5.33
N SER A 226 1.36 31.49 5.45
CA SER A 226 0.87 32.63 6.20
C SER A 226 -0.51 32.97 5.68
N TYR A 227 -1.48 32.95 6.58
CA TYR A 227 -2.86 33.37 6.39
C TYR A 227 -2.95 34.84 5.93
#